data_30ad4210278948705f64a2388ceb953b
#
_entry.id   30ad4210278948705f64a2388ceb953b
#
_cell.length_a   1.000
_cell.length_b   1.000
_cell.length_c   1.000
_cell.angle_alpha   90.00
_cell.angle_beta   90.00
_cell.angle_gamma   90.00
#
_symmetry.space_group_name_H-M   'P 1'
#
loop_
_entity.id
_entity.type
_entity.pdbx_description
1 polymer ?
#
loop_
_entity_poly.entity_id
_entity_poly.type
_entity_poly.pdbx_seq_one_letter_code
_entity_poly.pdbx_strand_id
1 'polypeptide(L)'
;MNSTSALCLLSFAVLAPLAAAQSLGCHDLGGVLPIQQQLLATSVFSGSNAVRLDAASGLLLEQAVGTLTPVSQVAIASATKTLSAAVLMSLVDSGHVQLDDFVGQYLPEWNSGAKATITLRMCFAHTSGMATGSALISDDTITLRQAALQLASLPLQSAPGAAFAYGGVSMHVAGAVCEVATGQTWATLFSQRVTTPLGMTATDFGAFGPTQNPRIAGGVRSTLRDYARFVAMLRNRGTWNGVQVLSAQSVDTMLTAQTVGIPVAASPHPYGAPYGIGIWIDRRDAQGRTLLASGVGAFGFAGWIDRVHDVSGTFAVRYLNQITYPYFERIYGEVDAAVLPAGWTCLGVATPACTSPVWMNGTRVAKSGTTDAAVRIDRAPAGLPGALLLGDPLPSGLPVADMTAFVGPQLTVVVALLADGTGKASLPVSLAGVPAGSFVGLQTVWLSPSGCALLGLQASHAVRLDVLP
;
A
#
# COMPACT_ATOMS: atom_id res chain seq x y z
N MET A 1 16.36 -56.11 51.83
CA MET A 1 16.59 -56.15 50.36
C MET A 1 15.32 -55.71 49.69
N ASN A 2 15.10 -54.46 49.43
CA ASN A 2 14.04 -53.94 48.59
C ASN A 2 14.53 -52.67 47.94
N SER A 3 14.84 -52.77 46.67
CA SER A 3 15.23 -51.66 45.83
C SER A 3 13.95 -50.98 45.28
N THR A 4 13.72 -49.74 45.72
CA THR A 4 12.69 -48.85 45.13
C THR A 4 13.32 -48.06 44.02
N SER A 5 12.93 -48.37 42.78
CA SER A 5 13.28 -47.59 41.58
C SER A 5 12.44 -46.34 41.53
N ALA A 6 13.11 -45.19 41.65
CA ALA A 6 12.47 -43.87 41.42
C ALA A 6 12.31 -43.62 39.93
N LEU A 7 11.06 -43.55 39.45
CA LEU A 7 10.71 -43.15 38.08
C LEU A 7 10.82 -41.63 38.00
N CYS A 8 11.82 -41.15 37.27
CA CYS A 8 11.98 -39.70 36.99
C CYS A 8 11.05 -39.36 35.80
N LEU A 9 9.91 -38.72 36.10
CA LEU A 9 9.01 -38.16 35.08
C LEU A 9 9.65 -36.89 34.49
N LEU A 10 10.24 -37.03 33.29
CA LEU A 10 10.65 -35.90 32.48
C LEU A 10 9.38 -35.24 31.89
N SER A 11 9.00 -34.11 32.49
CA SER A 11 7.98 -33.22 31.90
C SER A 11 8.56 -32.59 30.64
N PHE A 12 8.12 -33.06 29.46
CA PHE A 12 8.32 -32.35 28.21
C PHE A 12 7.45 -31.09 28.25
N ALA A 13 8.08 -29.94 28.53
CA ALA A 13 7.49 -28.65 28.19
C ALA A 13 7.36 -28.61 26.68
N VAL A 14 6.13 -28.64 26.19
CA VAL A 14 5.82 -28.31 24.79
C VAL A 14 6.18 -26.83 24.62
N LEU A 15 7.38 -26.58 24.13
CA LEU A 15 7.76 -25.28 23.61
C LEU A 15 6.80 -24.99 22.45
N ALA A 16 5.89 -24.04 22.65
CA ALA A 16 5.15 -23.45 21.55
C ALA A 16 6.15 -23.07 20.45
N PRO A 17 5.85 -23.31 19.17
CA PRO A 17 6.76 -22.91 18.11
C PRO A 17 7.01 -21.43 18.27
N LEU A 18 8.25 -21.06 18.59
CA LEU A 18 8.75 -19.72 18.41
C LEU A 18 8.34 -19.33 16.97
N ALA A 19 7.54 -18.27 16.86
CA ALA A 19 7.24 -17.68 15.58
C ALA A 19 8.57 -17.61 14.81
N ALA A 20 8.62 -18.22 13.64
CA ALA A 20 9.82 -18.31 12.83
C ALA A 20 10.42 -16.91 12.82
N ALA A 21 11.64 -16.78 13.34
CA ALA A 21 12.41 -15.56 13.21
C ALA A 21 12.41 -15.25 11.72
N GLN A 22 11.68 -14.21 11.32
CA GLN A 22 11.73 -13.73 9.95
C GLN A 22 13.22 -13.52 9.70
N SER A 23 13.74 -14.15 8.65
CA SER A 23 15.12 -13.93 8.24
C SER A 23 15.35 -12.43 8.31
N LEU A 24 16.39 -12.00 9.04
CA LEU A 24 16.82 -10.59 9.11
C LEU A 24 17.32 -10.21 7.71
N GLY A 25 16.38 -10.15 6.76
CA GLY A 25 16.58 -9.58 5.44
C GLY A 25 16.87 -8.09 5.56
N CYS A 26 17.06 -7.43 4.46
CA CYS A 26 17.27 -5.98 4.43
C CYS A 26 16.02 -5.15 4.80
N HIS A 27 15.02 -5.72 5.45
CA HIS A 27 13.78 -5.07 5.88
C HIS A 27 13.58 -5.26 7.37
N ASP A 28 13.56 -4.16 8.14
CA ASP A 28 13.25 -4.19 9.58
C ASP A 28 11.90 -3.54 9.85
N LEU A 29 10.85 -4.31 9.68
CA LEU A 29 9.47 -3.90 9.97
C LEU A 29 9.07 -4.09 11.44
N GLY A 30 10.04 -4.28 12.34
CA GLY A 30 9.80 -4.46 13.78
C GLY A 30 9.08 -3.29 14.44
N GLY A 31 9.20 -2.07 13.88
CA GLY A 31 8.49 -0.88 14.33
C GLY A 31 6.96 -0.93 14.13
N VAL A 32 6.44 -1.81 13.27
CA VAL A 32 4.98 -1.94 13.03
C VAL A 32 4.26 -2.46 14.27
N LEU A 33 4.82 -3.45 14.99
CA LEU A 33 4.18 -4.06 16.16
C LEU A 33 3.87 -3.05 17.29
N PRO A 34 4.81 -2.19 17.73
CA PRO A 34 4.52 -1.16 18.72
C PRO A 34 3.40 -0.21 18.30
N ILE A 35 3.30 0.15 17.03
CA ILE A 35 2.24 1.02 16.50
C ILE A 35 0.88 0.32 16.63
N GLN A 36 0.78 -0.96 16.25
CA GLN A 36 -0.43 -1.76 16.38
C GLN A 36 -0.86 -1.93 17.85
N GLN A 37 0.08 -2.16 18.75
CA GLN A 37 -0.15 -2.28 20.19
C GLN A 37 -0.64 -0.98 20.82
N GLN A 38 -0.10 0.17 20.40
CA GLN A 38 -0.59 1.48 20.84
C GLN A 38 -2.05 1.71 20.40
N LEU A 39 -2.39 1.39 19.14
CA LEU A 39 -3.78 1.49 18.69
C LEU A 39 -4.69 0.57 19.51
N LEU A 40 -4.27 -0.67 19.80
CA LEU A 40 -5.03 -1.59 20.63
C LEU A 40 -5.26 -1.01 22.04
N ALA A 41 -4.27 -0.37 22.62
CA ALA A 41 -4.34 0.21 23.97
C ALA A 41 -5.22 1.48 24.05
N THR A 42 -5.36 2.23 22.97
CA THR A 42 -6.15 3.49 22.95
C THR A 42 -7.65 3.28 22.70
N SER A 43 -8.07 2.08 22.35
CA SER A 43 -9.43 1.84 21.89
C SER A 43 -10.37 1.36 22.98
N VAL A 44 -11.43 2.11 23.21
CA VAL A 44 -12.57 1.74 24.06
C VAL A 44 -13.42 0.61 23.44
N PHE A 45 -13.33 0.42 22.10
CA PHE A 45 -14.18 -0.49 21.32
C PHE A 45 -13.46 -1.64 20.66
N SER A 46 -12.21 -1.98 21.01
CA SER A 46 -11.38 -2.97 20.33
C SER A 46 -10.50 -2.36 19.24
N GLY A 47 -9.38 -1.78 19.61
CA GLY A 47 -8.28 -1.43 18.69
C GLY A 47 -7.60 -2.66 18.05
N SER A 48 -8.31 -3.80 18.05
CA SER A 48 -7.87 -4.99 17.32
C SER A 48 -7.66 -4.64 15.87
N ASN A 49 -6.46 -4.91 15.37
CA ASN A 49 -6.08 -4.54 14.02
C ASN A 49 -5.13 -5.57 13.41
N ALA A 50 -5.03 -5.54 12.09
CA ALA A 50 -4.12 -6.39 11.35
C ALA A 50 -3.49 -5.61 10.21
N VAL A 51 -2.23 -5.90 9.92
CA VAL A 51 -1.43 -5.31 8.83
C VAL A 51 -0.89 -6.42 7.96
N ARG A 52 -0.90 -6.20 6.65
CA ARG A 52 -0.20 -7.02 5.67
C ARG A 52 0.54 -6.12 4.70
N LEU A 53 1.79 -6.47 4.43
CA LEU A 53 2.68 -5.81 3.47
C LEU A 53 3.20 -6.86 2.50
N ASP A 54 3.06 -6.60 1.21
CA ASP A 54 3.52 -7.47 0.13
C ASP A 54 4.40 -6.67 -0.84
N ALA A 55 5.57 -7.19 -1.18
CA ALA A 55 6.43 -6.67 -2.24
C ALA A 55 6.39 -7.59 -3.47
N ALA A 56 7.11 -7.23 -4.55
CA ALA A 56 7.28 -8.11 -5.70
C ALA A 56 7.96 -9.44 -5.32
N SER A 57 8.85 -9.40 -4.32
CA SER A 57 9.54 -10.58 -3.78
C SER A 57 8.65 -11.50 -2.93
N GLY A 58 7.42 -11.09 -2.59
CA GLY A 58 6.50 -11.84 -1.77
C GLY A 58 6.05 -11.11 -0.50
N LEU A 59 5.57 -11.88 0.47
CA LEU A 59 5.09 -11.37 1.75
C LEU A 59 6.25 -10.80 2.59
N LEU A 60 6.15 -9.53 2.97
CA LEU A 60 7.08 -8.86 3.88
C LEU A 60 6.63 -8.98 5.34
N LEU A 61 5.34 -8.76 5.60
CA LEU A 61 4.75 -8.80 6.94
C LEU A 61 3.28 -9.18 6.86
N GLU A 62 2.83 -10.09 7.73
CA GLU A 62 1.42 -10.27 8.06
C GLU A 62 1.31 -10.42 9.57
N GLN A 63 0.66 -9.48 10.23
CA GLN A 63 0.59 -9.41 11.68
C GLN A 63 -0.77 -8.90 12.15
N ALA A 64 -1.29 -9.49 13.22
CA ALA A 64 -2.54 -9.08 13.84
C ALA A 64 -2.36 -8.95 15.35
N VAL A 65 -3.07 -7.99 15.96
CA VAL A 65 -3.13 -7.78 17.41
C VAL A 65 -4.59 -7.67 17.88
N GLY A 66 -4.86 -8.17 19.06
CA GLY A 66 -6.21 -8.27 19.61
C GLY A 66 -6.99 -9.46 19.05
N THR A 67 -8.28 -9.30 18.80
CA THR A 67 -9.20 -10.37 18.38
C THR A 67 -9.39 -10.46 16.87
N LEU A 68 -8.94 -9.45 16.12
CA LEU A 68 -9.03 -9.43 14.67
C LEU A 68 -7.95 -10.30 14.05
N THR A 69 -8.30 -11.09 13.05
CA THR A 69 -7.38 -11.97 12.33
C THR A 69 -7.27 -11.53 10.86
N PRO A 70 -6.25 -11.97 10.11
CA PRO A 70 -6.13 -11.64 8.69
C PRO A 70 -7.30 -12.12 7.80
N VAL A 71 -8.12 -13.04 8.30
CA VAL A 71 -9.30 -13.58 7.60
C VAL A 71 -10.63 -13.08 8.21
N SER A 72 -10.57 -12.22 9.22
CA SER A 72 -11.78 -11.60 9.79
C SER A 72 -12.42 -10.67 8.78
N GLN A 73 -13.69 -10.92 8.45
CA GLN A 73 -14.47 -10.08 7.55
C GLN A 73 -14.94 -8.81 8.27
N VAL A 74 -14.65 -7.65 7.69
CA VAL A 74 -15.02 -6.33 8.22
C VAL A 74 -15.67 -5.48 7.13
N ALA A 75 -16.57 -4.57 7.52
CA ALA A 75 -17.06 -3.53 6.62
C ALA A 75 -15.92 -2.54 6.33
N ILE A 76 -15.63 -2.30 5.05
CA ILE A 76 -14.48 -1.48 4.63
C ILE A 76 -14.85 -0.05 4.25
N ALA A 77 -16.13 0.31 4.36
CA ALA A 77 -16.64 1.64 4.04
C ALA A 77 -16.09 2.17 2.70
N SER A 78 -15.54 3.39 2.68
CA SER A 78 -15.05 4.03 1.45
C SER A 78 -13.88 3.35 0.76
N ALA A 79 -13.16 2.39 1.39
CA ALA A 79 -12.20 1.55 0.68
C ALA A 79 -12.89 0.71 -0.44
N THR A 80 -14.21 0.56 -0.38
CA THR A 80 -15.07 0.05 -1.48
C THR A 80 -14.86 0.79 -2.79
N LYS A 81 -14.62 2.11 -2.76
CA LYS A 81 -14.54 2.95 -3.97
C LYS A 81 -13.47 2.48 -4.95
N THR A 82 -12.32 2.04 -4.43
CA THR A 82 -11.22 1.56 -5.27
C THR A 82 -11.58 0.23 -5.94
N LEU A 83 -12.26 -0.67 -5.23
CA LEU A 83 -12.80 -1.91 -5.80
C LEU A 83 -13.86 -1.62 -6.87
N SER A 84 -14.76 -0.67 -6.61
CA SER A 84 -15.79 -0.25 -7.58
C SER A 84 -15.19 0.41 -8.81
N ALA A 85 -14.10 1.17 -8.64
CA ALA A 85 -13.36 1.72 -9.77
C ALA A 85 -12.75 0.62 -10.64
N ALA A 86 -12.26 -0.47 -10.04
CA ALA A 86 -11.76 -1.60 -10.81
C ALA A 86 -12.87 -2.28 -11.63
N VAL A 87 -14.11 -2.36 -11.12
CA VAL A 87 -15.26 -2.82 -11.92
C VAL A 87 -15.46 -1.91 -13.14
N LEU A 88 -15.57 -0.59 -12.93
CA LEU A 88 -15.71 0.37 -14.03
C LEU A 88 -14.58 0.22 -15.06
N MET A 89 -13.33 0.18 -14.59
CA MET A 89 -12.16 0.10 -15.48
C MET A 89 -12.10 -1.22 -16.25
N SER A 90 -12.59 -2.33 -15.67
CA SER A 90 -12.71 -3.60 -16.41
C SER A 90 -13.75 -3.53 -17.54
N LEU A 91 -14.80 -2.72 -17.36
CA LEU A 91 -15.79 -2.47 -18.41
C LEU A 91 -15.24 -1.52 -19.48
N VAL A 92 -14.36 -0.59 -19.12
CA VAL A 92 -13.58 0.22 -20.07
C VAL A 92 -12.65 -0.68 -20.89
N ASP A 93 -11.88 -1.55 -20.22
CA ASP A 93 -10.97 -2.50 -20.90
C ASP A 93 -11.70 -3.44 -21.87
N SER A 94 -12.94 -3.82 -21.56
CA SER A 94 -13.76 -4.69 -22.42
C SER A 94 -14.65 -3.94 -23.40
N GLY A 95 -14.55 -2.60 -23.47
CA GLY A 95 -15.26 -1.75 -24.45
C GLY A 95 -16.77 -1.60 -24.22
N HIS A 96 -17.28 -1.95 -23.02
CA HIS A 96 -18.69 -1.75 -22.69
C HIS A 96 -19.03 -0.28 -22.43
N VAL A 97 -18.07 0.48 -21.91
CA VAL A 97 -18.17 1.92 -21.65
C VAL A 97 -16.82 2.58 -21.88
N GLN A 98 -16.82 3.92 -22.03
CA GLN A 98 -15.63 4.75 -21.98
C GLN A 98 -15.69 5.66 -20.74
N LEU A 99 -14.54 6.05 -20.17
CA LEU A 99 -14.54 6.97 -19.03
C LEU A 99 -15.18 8.33 -19.33
N ASP A 100 -15.12 8.75 -20.59
CA ASP A 100 -15.65 10.04 -21.03
C ASP A 100 -17.04 9.93 -21.65
N ASP A 101 -17.67 8.75 -21.60
CA ASP A 101 -19.08 8.60 -21.96
C ASP A 101 -19.95 9.41 -21.00
N PHE A 102 -20.95 10.09 -21.56
CA PHE A 102 -21.93 10.81 -20.79
C PHE A 102 -22.92 9.85 -20.11
N VAL A 103 -23.20 10.09 -18.82
CA VAL A 103 -24.21 9.34 -18.07
C VAL A 103 -25.55 9.27 -18.81
N GLY A 104 -25.95 10.38 -19.44
CA GLY A 104 -27.19 10.49 -20.22
C GLY A 104 -27.29 9.61 -21.45
N GLN A 105 -26.19 9.02 -21.96
CA GLN A 105 -26.21 8.03 -23.04
C GLN A 105 -26.85 6.70 -22.61
N TYR A 106 -26.73 6.36 -21.32
CA TYR A 106 -27.22 5.11 -20.73
C TYR A 106 -28.48 5.33 -19.89
N LEU A 107 -28.58 6.50 -19.24
CA LEU A 107 -29.66 6.90 -18.35
C LEU A 107 -30.35 8.17 -18.91
N PRO A 108 -31.39 8.04 -19.76
CA PRO A 108 -32.00 9.17 -20.46
C PRO A 108 -32.46 10.32 -19.54
N GLU A 109 -32.85 10.03 -18.30
CA GLU A 109 -33.23 11.03 -17.30
C GLU A 109 -32.08 11.97 -16.89
N TRP A 110 -30.85 11.62 -17.21
CA TRP A 110 -29.65 12.44 -17.00
C TRP A 110 -29.26 13.26 -18.25
N ASN A 111 -29.96 13.11 -19.36
CA ASN A 111 -29.66 13.77 -20.64
C ASN A 111 -30.38 15.11 -20.83
N SER A 112 -30.29 15.99 -19.80
CA SER A 112 -30.92 17.32 -19.89
C SER A 112 -30.12 18.37 -19.12
N GLY A 113 -30.08 19.60 -19.61
CA GLY A 113 -29.39 20.72 -18.98
C GLY A 113 -27.92 20.40 -18.67
N ALA A 114 -27.44 20.89 -17.55
CA ALA A 114 -26.05 20.67 -17.11
C ALA A 114 -25.75 19.18 -16.84
N LYS A 115 -26.75 18.36 -16.51
CA LYS A 115 -26.55 16.93 -16.27
C LYS A 115 -26.13 16.16 -17.51
N ALA A 116 -26.50 16.61 -18.70
CA ALA A 116 -26.12 15.99 -19.96
C ALA A 116 -24.59 15.98 -20.22
N THR A 117 -23.83 16.79 -19.50
CA THR A 117 -22.36 16.86 -19.64
C THR A 117 -21.59 16.04 -18.59
N ILE A 118 -22.29 15.33 -17.72
CA ILE A 118 -21.64 14.52 -16.68
C ILE A 118 -21.10 13.23 -17.31
N THR A 119 -19.80 12.98 -17.12
CA THR A 119 -19.13 11.77 -17.60
C THR A 119 -18.92 10.74 -16.48
N LEU A 120 -18.65 9.48 -16.84
CA LEU A 120 -18.27 8.43 -15.88
C LEU A 120 -16.98 8.79 -15.15
N ARG A 121 -16.02 9.43 -15.83
CA ARG A 121 -14.81 9.99 -15.21
C ARG A 121 -15.17 10.95 -14.08
N MET A 122 -16.03 11.92 -14.33
CA MET A 122 -16.46 12.89 -13.32
C MET A 122 -17.15 12.20 -12.13
N CYS A 123 -17.88 11.12 -12.37
CA CYS A 123 -18.54 10.37 -11.31
C CYS A 123 -17.54 9.69 -10.37
N PHE A 124 -16.50 9.06 -10.90
CA PHE A 124 -15.49 8.36 -10.09
C PHE A 124 -14.35 9.25 -9.62
N ALA A 125 -14.17 10.45 -10.19
CA ALA A 125 -13.27 11.50 -9.70
C ALA A 125 -13.97 12.51 -8.78
N HIS A 126 -15.26 12.33 -8.47
CA HIS A 126 -16.05 13.21 -7.61
C HIS A 126 -16.12 14.67 -8.07
N THR A 127 -16.16 14.89 -9.39
CA THR A 127 -16.27 16.22 -9.99
C THR A 127 -17.57 16.43 -10.78
N SER A 128 -18.55 15.54 -10.59
CA SER A 128 -19.82 15.56 -11.36
C SER A 128 -20.77 16.72 -10.99
N GLY A 129 -20.51 17.41 -9.87
CA GLY A 129 -21.43 18.43 -9.33
C GLY A 129 -22.66 17.86 -8.59
N MET A 130 -22.81 16.54 -8.51
CA MET A 130 -23.89 15.91 -7.74
C MET A 130 -23.70 16.13 -6.23
N ALA A 131 -24.79 16.00 -5.46
CA ALA A 131 -24.72 15.98 -4.00
C ALA A 131 -23.79 14.87 -3.50
N THR A 132 -23.12 15.08 -2.37
CA THR A 132 -22.19 14.11 -1.80
C THR A 132 -22.86 12.90 -1.18
N GLY A 133 -24.11 13.05 -0.71
CA GLY A 133 -24.94 12.00 -0.07
C GLY A 133 -26.42 12.16 -0.41
N SER A 134 -27.15 11.06 -0.26
CA SER A 134 -28.63 10.99 -0.37
C SER A 134 -29.11 9.75 0.35
N ALA A 135 -30.30 9.79 0.95
CA ALA A 135 -30.94 8.60 1.52
C ALA A 135 -31.18 7.50 0.46
N LEU A 136 -31.38 7.89 -0.80
CA LEU A 136 -31.64 6.98 -1.91
C LEU A 136 -30.51 5.95 -2.15
N ILE A 137 -29.24 6.30 -1.85
CA ILE A 137 -28.13 5.36 -2.02
C ILE A 137 -28.06 4.30 -0.91
N SER A 138 -28.90 4.39 0.08
CA SER A 138 -29.01 3.45 1.19
C SER A 138 -30.44 2.93 1.40
N ASP A 139 -31.33 3.15 0.46
CA ASP A 139 -32.67 2.62 0.46
C ASP A 139 -32.69 1.20 -0.10
N ASP A 140 -32.75 0.21 0.78
CA ASP A 140 -32.70 -1.21 0.42
C ASP A 140 -34.02 -1.73 -0.19
N THR A 141 -35.07 -0.89 -0.27
CA THR A 141 -36.40 -1.23 -0.85
C THR A 141 -36.49 -1.00 -2.36
N ILE A 142 -35.51 -0.31 -2.95
CA ILE A 142 -35.45 -0.01 -4.38
C ILE A 142 -34.23 -0.68 -5.03
N THR A 143 -34.20 -0.73 -6.37
CA THR A 143 -33.04 -1.18 -7.13
C THR A 143 -32.04 -0.03 -7.35
N LEU A 144 -30.79 -0.37 -7.67
CA LEU A 144 -29.76 0.60 -8.07
C LEU A 144 -30.24 1.51 -9.23
N ARG A 145 -30.92 0.93 -10.21
CA ARG A 145 -31.49 1.67 -11.36
C ARG A 145 -32.61 2.63 -10.93
N GLN A 146 -33.47 2.21 -9.99
CA GLN A 146 -34.53 3.08 -9.46
C GLN A 146 -33.94 4.22 -8.60
N ALA A 147 -32.89 3.95 -7.83
CA ALA A 147 -32.17 5.00 -7.11
C ALA A 147 -31.58 6.05 -8.06
N ALA A 148 -30.92 5.61 -9.15
CA ALA A 148 -30.36 6.52 -10.15
C ALA A 148 -31.42 7.37 -10.84
N LEU A 149 -32.60 6.81 -11.14
CA LEU A 149 -33.76 7.53 -11.68
C LEU A 149 -34.24 8.64 -10.73
N GLN A 150 -34.41 8.31 -9.44
CA GLN A 150 -34.87 9.28 -8.44
C GLN A 150 -33.81 10.36 -8.19
N LEU A 151 -32.51 9.99 -8.15
CA LEU A 151 -31.40 10.94 -8.01
C LEU A 151 -31.34 11.96 -9.16
N ALA A 152 -31.85 11.62 -10.35
CA ALA A 152 -31.91 12.53 -11.49
C ALA A 152 -32.82 13.74 -11.25
N SER A 153 -33.78 13.66 -10.32
CA SER A 153 -34.64 14.80 -9.94
C SER A 153 -33.94 15.83 -9.04
N LEU A 154 -32.83 15.44 -8.37
CA LEU A 154 -32.13 16.32 -7.45
C LEU A 154 -31.29 17.37 -8.20
N PRO A 155 -31.18 18.62 -7.68
CA PRO A 155 -30.34 19.64 -8.27
C PRO A 155 -28.86 19.30 -8.15
N LEU A 156 -28.04 19.79 -9.09
CA LEU A 156 -26.59 19.79 -8.94
C LEU A 156 -26.17 20.85 -7.90
N GLN A 157 -25.12 20.58 -7.17
CA GLN A 157 -24.52 21.48 -6.17
C GLN A 157 -23.49 22.44 -6.83
N SER A 158 -22.92 22.03 -7.95
CA SER A 158 -22.02 22.85 -8.79
C SER A 158 -22.15 22.44 -10.25
N ALA A 159 -21.59 23.22 -11.15
CA ALA A 159 -21.47 22.78 -12.55
C ALA A 159 -20.55 21.54 -12.62
N PRO A 160 -20.82 20.57 -13.54
CA PRO A 160 -19.94 19.46 -13.77
C PRO A 160 -18.50 19.91 -14.10
N GLY A 161 -17.51 19.31 -13.46
CA GLY A 161 -16.09 19.66 -13.57
C GLY A 161 -15.63 20.84 -12.73
N ALA A 162 -16.52 21.64 -12.14
CA ALA A 162 -16.15 22.89 -11.46
C ALA A 162 -15.56 22.72 -10.06
N ALA A 163 -15.91 21.65 -9.35
CA ALA A 163 -15.44 21.42 -7.98
C ALA A 163 -15.31 19.92 -7.67
N PHE A 164 -14.37 19.59 -6.81
CA PHE A 164 -14.24 18.28 -6.18
C PHE A 164 -15.13 18.21 -4.94
N ALA A 165 -16.08 17.28 -4.92
CA ALA A 165 -16.98 17.06 -3.79
C ALA A 165 -17.10 15.55 -3.52
N TYR A 166 -16.30 15.05 -2.58
CA TYR A 166 -16.23 13.63 -2.25
C TYR A 166 -17.56 13.10 -1.71
N GLY A 167 -18.07 12.01 -2.30
CA GLY A 167 -19.36 11.46 -1.89
C GLY A 167 -19.68 10.09 -2.48
N GLY A 168 -20.92 9.65 -2.30
CA GLY A 168 -21.40 8.36 -2.77
C GLY A 168 -22.32 8.43 -4.00
N VAL A 169 -23.02 9.55 -4.18
CA VAL A 169 -24.11 9.67 -5.17
C VAL A 169 -23.63 9.49 -6.60
N SER A 170 -22.53 10.17 -6.98
CA SER A 170 -22.02 10.10 -8.34
C SER A 170 -21.58 8.69 -8.74
N MET A 171 -20.88 8.00 -7.86
CA MET A 171 -20.48 6.60 -8.10
C MET A 171 -21.70 5.67 -8.17
N HIS A 172 -22.74 5.95 -7.38
CA HIS A 172 -23.97 5.18 -7.37
C HIS A 172 -24.70 5.27 -8.73
N VAL A 173 -24.80 6.49 -9.30
CA VAL A 173 -25.35 6.72 -10.64
C VAL A 173 -24.49 6.02 -11.71
N ALA A 174 -23.17 6.12 -11.63
CA ALA A 174 -22.27 5.42 -12.55
C ALA A 174 -22.36 3.89 -12.43
N GLY A 175 -22.63 3.36 -11.24
CA GLY A 175 -22.94 1.93 -11.03
C GLY A 175 -24.18 1.50 -11.82
N ALA A 176 -25.25 2.30 -11.81
CA ALA A 176 -26.44 2.05 -12.61
C ALA A 176 -26.15 2.11 -14.13
N VAL A 177 -25.26 3.01 -14.58
CA VAL A 177 -24.78 3.00 -15.96
C VAL A 177 -24.12 1.67 -16.31
N CYS A 178 -23.25 1.14 -15.42
CA CYS A 178 -22.59 -0.15 -15.65
C CYS A 178 -23.61 -1.31 -15.78
N GLU A 179 -24.68 -1.32 -14.97
CA GLU A 179 -25.75 -2.30 -15.10
C GLU A 179 -26.49 -2.18 -16.45
N VAL A 180 -26.82 -0.97 -16.88
CA VAL A 180 -27.50 -0.74 -18.17
C VAL A 180 -26.61 -1.12 -19.35
N ALA A 181 -25.34 -0.73 -19.33
CA ALA A 181 -24.40 -1.02 -20.41
C ALA A 181 -24.13 -2.50 -20.62
N THR A 182 -24.28 -3.32 -19.56
CA THR A 182 -23.95 -4.75 -19.60
C THR A 182 -25.16 -5.67 -19.52
N GLY A 183 -26.31 -5.18 -19.07
CA GLY A 183 -27.47 -5.99 -18.72
C GLY A 183 -27.29 -6.89 -17.49
N GLN A 184 -26.21 -6.67 -16.70
CA GLN A 184 -25.88 -7.46 -15.51
C GLN A 184 -26.05 -6.62 -14.25
N THR A 185 -26.36 -7.28 -13.11
CA THR A 185 -26.41 -6.60 -11.83
C THR A 185 -25.01 -6.21 -11.37
N TRP A 186 -24.89 -5.14 -10.57
CA TRP A 186 -23.61 -4.72 -9.99
C TRP A 186 -22.93 -5.84 -9.18
N ALA A 187 -23.68 -6.63 -8.43
CA ALA A 187 -23.13 -7.75 -7.67
C ALA A 187 -22.51 -8.80 -8.59
N THR A 188 -23.14 -9.09 -9.72
CA THR A 188 -22.61 -10.00 -10.75
C THR A 188 -21.33 -9.44 -11.38
N LEU A 189 -21.34 -8.16 -11.76
CA LEU A 189 -20.15 -7.49 -12.31
C LEU A 189 -19.00 -7.50 -11.31
N PHE A 190 -19.24 -7.15 -10.06
CA PHE A 190 -18.24 -7.15 -9.01
C PHE A 190 -17.62 -8.53 -8.80
N SER A 191 -18.46 -9.56 -8.76
CA SER A 191 -18.00 -10.95 -8.64
C SER A 191 -17.15 -11.37 -9.84
N GLN A 192 -17.65 -11.20 -11.06
CA GLN A 192 -16.99 -11.70 -12.26
C GLN A 192 -15.71 -10.92 -12.61
N ARG A 193 -15.71 -9.60 -12.38
CA ARG A 193 -14.64 -8.72 -12.83
C ARG A 193 -13.55 -8.50 -11.80
N VAL A 194 -13.86 -8.67 -10.50
CA VAL A 194 -12.92 -8.39 -9.41
C VAL A 194 -12.72 -9.58 -8.48
N THR A 195 -13.77 -10.03 -7.77
CA THR A 195 -13.51 -10.96 -6.66
C THR A 195 -13.17 -12.36 -7.12
N THR A 196 -13.79 -12.89 -8.17
CA THR A 196 -13.49 -14.24 -8.69
C THR A 196 -12.09 -14.32 -9.30
N PRO A 197 -11.64 -13.40 -10.21
CA PRO A 197 -10.28 -13.47 -10.75
C PRO A 197 -9.19 -13.32 -9.69
N LEU A 198 -9.47 -12.60 -8.61
CA LEU A 198 -8.53 -12.39 -7.50
C LEU A 198 -8.63 -13.46 -6.40
N GLY A 199 -9.61 -14.37 -6.47
CA GLY A 199 -9.87 -15.35 -5.43
C GLY A 199 -10.29 -14.73 -4.08
N MET A 200 -10.98 -13.59 -4.11
CA MET A 200 -11.45 -12.84 -2.92
C MET A 200 -12.78 -13.42 -2.42
N THR A 201 -12.73 -14.62 -1.85
CA THR A 201 -13.92 -15.41 -1.51
C THR A 201 -14.70 -14.89 -0.31
N ALA A 202 -14.11 -14.01 0.49
CA ALA A 202 -14.73 -13.37 1.65
C ALA A 202 -14.96 -11.86 1.43
N THR A 203 -15.22 -11.47 0.16
CA THR A 203 -15.44 -10.05 -0.22
C THR A 203 -16.70 -9.91 -1.06
N ASP A 204 -17.66 -9.16 -0.56
CA ASP A 204 -18.95 -8.93 -1.19
C ASP A 204 -19.59 -7.60 -0.76
N PHE A 205 -20.73 -7.21 -1.39
CA PHE A 205 -21.51 -6.03 -1.05
C PHE A 205 -22.49 -6.26 0.14
N GLY A 206 -22.16 -7.14 1.06
CA GLY A 206 -23.01 -7.54 2.18
C GLY A 206 -22.77 -6.79 3.48
N ALA A 207 -22.05 -5.67 3.50
CA ALA A 207 -21.74 -4.94 4.75
C ALA A 207 -22.98 -4.46 5.52
N PHE A 208 -24.08 -4.23 4.81
CA PHE A 208 -25.36 -3.73 5.38
C PHE A 208 -26.54 -4.68 5.13
N GLY A 209 -26.28 -5.92 4.73
CA GLY A 209 -27.28 -6.93 4.43
C GLY A 209 -27.56 -7.06 2.92
N PRO A 210 -28.48 -7.98 2.55
CA PRO A 210 -28.86 -8.20 1.16
C PRO A 210 -29.62 -7.01 0.60
N THR A 211 -29.30 -6.57 -0.64
CA THR A 211 -29.98 -5.46 -1.29
C THR A 211 -29.85 -5.57 -2.81
N GLN A 212 -30.83 -5.02 -3.55
CA GLN A 212 -30.75 -4.78 -5.00
C GLN A 212 -30.25 -3.34 -5.30
N ASN A 213 -29.94 -2.58 -4.26
CA ASN A 213 -29.38 -1.24 -4.32
C ASN A 213 -28.03 -1.19 -3.59
N PRO A 214 -26.99 -1.88 -4.09
CA PRO A 214 -25.71 -1.97 -3.41
C PRO A 214 -25.05 -0.60 -3.31
N ARG A 215 -24.53 -0.25 -2.12
CA ARG A 215 -23.89 1.04 -1.87
C ARG A 215 -22.51 1.08 -2.54
N ILE A 216 -22.50 1.48 -3.83
CA ILE A 216 -21.33 1.43 -4.73
C ILE A 216 -20.07 2.05 -4.12
N ALA A 217 -20.23 3.08 -3.29
CA ALA A 217 -19.13 3.83 -2.70
C ALA A 217 -18.75 3.37 -1.29
N GLY A 218 -19.41 2.34 -0.71
CA GLY A 218 -19.18 2.02 0.69
C GLY A 218 -19.78 0.73 1.23
N GLY A 219 -20.37 -0.13 0.39
CA GLY A 219 -21.16 -1.29 0.81
C GLY A 219 -20.40 -2.61 0.92
N VAL A 220 -19.09 -2.64 0.68
CA VAL A 220 -18.30 -3.86 0.70
C VAL A 220 -17.84 -4.22 2.12
N ARG A 221 -17.88 -5.51 2.42
CA ARG A 221 -17.12 -6.15 3.49
C ARG A 221 -16.01 -7.01 2.89
N SER A 222 -14.85 -7.07 3.54
CA SER A 222 -13.69 -7.79 3.06
C SER A 222 -12.82 -8.27 4.22
N THR A 223 -11.77 -9.03 3.90
CA THR A 223 -10.72 -9.42 4.83
C THR A 223 -9.41 -8.74 4.49
N LEU A 224 -8.45 -8.73 5.44
CA LEU A 224 -7.10 -8.24 5.18
C LEU A 224 -6.47 -8.95 3.97
N ARG A 225 -6.57 -10.30 3.93
CA ARG A 225 -5.94 -11.11 2.87
C ARG A 225 -6.60 -10.92 1.52
N ASP A 226 -7.92 -10.82 1.46
CA ASP A 226 -8.61 -10.61 0.19
C ASP A 226 -8.26 -9.24 -0.40
N TYR A 227 -8.35 -8.18 0.42
CA TYR A 227 -8.03 -6.84 -0.06
C TYR A 227 -6.55 -6.69 -0.43
N ALA A 228 -5.64 -7.41 0.27
CA ALA A 228 -4.22 -7.45 -0.09
C ALA A 228 -3.98 -8.00 -1.50
N ARG A 229 -4.75 -9.02 -1.94
CA ARG A 229 -4.68 -9.51 -3.35
C ARG A 229 -5.06 -8.43 -4.34
N PHE A 230 -6.07 -7.63 -4.02
CA PHE A 230 -6.52 -6.53 -4.86
C PHE A 230 -5.48 -5.42 -4.98
N VAL A 231 -4.91 -4.94 -3.86
CA VAL A 231 -3.87 -3.88 -3.94
C VAL A 231 -2.58 -4.41 -4.56
N ALA A 232 -2.24 -5.69 -4.37
CA ALA A 232 -1.12 -6.34 -5.05
C ALA A 232 -1.34 -6.43 -6.57
N MET A 233 -2.57 -6.71 -7.02
CA MET A 233 -2.94 -6.66 -8.43
C MET A 233 -2.73 -5.26 -9.02
N LEU A 234 -3.16 -4.21 -8.31
CA LEU A 234 -2.93 -2.83 -8.75
C LEU A 234 -1.43 -2.49 -8.78
N ARG A 235 -0.64 -2.88 -7.74
CA ARG A 235 0.82 -2.74 -7.73
C ARG A 235 1.46 -3.43 -8.93
N ASN A 236 1.00 -4.63 -9.28
CA ASN A 236 1.47 -5.41 -10.42
C ASN A 236 0.82 -4.99 -11.76
N ARG A 237 0.38 -3.72 -11.87
CA ARG A 237 -0.16 -3.14 -13.10
C ARG A 237 -1.32 -3.96 -13.69
N GLY A 238 -2.20 -4.44 -12.82
CA GLY A 238 -3.42 -5.13 -13.19
C GLY A 238 -3.33 -6.65 -13.27
N THR A 239 -2.17 -7.25 -12.95
CA THR A 239 -1.97 -8.70 -13.02
C THR A 239 -1.94 -9.33 -11.62
N TRP A 240 -2.61 -10.46 -11.46
CA TRP A 240 -2.57 -11.29 -10.26
C TRP A 240 -2.39 -12.77 -10.63
N ASN A 241 -1.36 -13.43 -10.08
CA ASN A 241 -1.06 -14.84 -10.34
C ASN A 241 -1.08 -15.21 -11.83
N GLY A 242 -0.55 -14.35 -12.70
CA GLY A 242 -0.53 -14.54 -14.15
C GLY A 242 -1.84 -14.21 -14.87
N VAL A 243 -2.90 -13.84 -14.15
CA VAL A 243 -4.19 -13.43 -14.73
C VAL A 243 -4.23 -11.91 -14.84
N GLN A 244 -4.49 -11.39 -16.04
CA GLN A 244 -4.75 -9.96 -16.26
C GLN A 244 -6.18 -9.63 -15.84
N VAL A 245 -6.34 -8.90 -14.74
CA VAL A 245 -7.66 -8.45 -14.21
C VAL A 245 -8.03 -7.07 -14.77
N LEU A 246 -7.04 -6.17 -14.85
CA LEU A 246 -7.15 -4.86 -15.50
C LEU A 246 -5.97 -4.66 -16.44
N SER A 247 -6.16 -3.88 -17.51
CA SER A 247 -5.02 -3.46 -18.32
C SER A 247 -4.06 -2.57 -17.52
N ALA A 248 -2.78 -2.57 -17.86
CA ALA A 248 -1.81 -1.66 -17.27
C ALA A 248 -2.21 -0.19 -17.45
N GLN A 249 -2.82 0.15 -18.62
CA GLN A 249 -3.36 1.48 -18.91
C GLN A 249 -4.49 1.86 -17.95
N SER A 250 -5.40 0.94 -17.65
CA SER A 250 -6.50 1.17 -16.71
C SER A 250 -5.98 1.43 -15.30
N VAL A 251 -4.99 0.66 -14.83
CA VAL A 251 -4.34 0.90 -13.54
C VAL A 251 -3.63 2.26 -13.52
N ASP A 252 -2.86 2.61 -14.56
CA ASP A 252 -2.19 3.90 -14.64
C ASP A 252 -3.21 5.06 -14.66
N THR A 253 -4.36 4.88 -15.32
CA THR A 253 -5.46 5.85 -15.31
C THR A 253 -6.07 6.01 -13.92
N MET A 254 -6.33 4.92 -13.22
CA MET A 254 -6.81 4.96 -11.83
C MET A 254 -5.85 5.75 -10.93
N LEU A 255 -4.55 5.52 -11.08
CA LEU A 255 -3.50 6.12 -10.26
C LEU A 255 -3.05 7.50 -10.76
N THR A 256 -3.66 8.05 -11.78
CA THR A 256 -3.41 9.43 -12.24
C THR A 256 -4.32 10.41 -11.52
N ALA A 257 -3.76 11.48 -10.97
CA ALA A 257 -4.52 12.52 -10.28
C ALA A 257 -5.46 13.26 -11.26
N GLN A 258 -6.77 13.17 -11.03
CA GLN A 258 -7.82 13.76 -11.86
C GLN A 258 -8.24 15.16 -11.36
N THR A 259 -7.91 15.53 -10.12
CA THR A 259 -8.49 16.70 -9.45
C THR A 259 -7.48 17.80 -9.12
N VAL A 260 -6.29 17.76 -9.73
CA VAL A 260 -5.25 18.79 -9.55
C VAL A 260 -5.75 20.12 -10.10
N GLY A 261 -5.70 21.18 -9.27
CA GLY A 261 -6.16 22.52 -9.67
C GLY A 261 -7.68 22.70 -9.64
N ILE A 262 -8.46 21.66 -9.32
CA ILE A 262 -9.91 21.77 -9.14
C ILE A 262 -10.21 22.23 -7.71
N PRO A 263 -11.06 23.28 -7.52
CA PRO A 263 -11.47 23.72 -6.19
C PRO A 263 -12.11 22.59 -5.37
N VAL A 264 -11.75 22.50 -4.08
CA VAL A 264 -12.28 21.48 -3.17
C VAL A 264 -13.49 22.03 -2.44
N ALA A 265 -14.69 21.51 -2.73
CA ALA A 265 -15.93 21.84 -2.02
C ALA A 265 -16.16 20.94 -0.80
N ALA A 266 -15.79 19.65 -0.89
CA ALA A 266 -15.89 18.70 0.22
C ALA A 266 -14.83 17.60 0.11
N SER A 267 -14.06 17.38 1.19
CA SER A 267 -13.07 16.31 1.27
C SER A 267 -12.95 15.79 2.71
N PRO A 268 -12.98 14.48 2.93
CA PRO A 268 -12.66 13.89 4.24
C PRO A 268 -11.15 13.66 4.42
N HIS A 269 -10.32 13.87 3.39
CA HIS A 269 -8.89 13.62 3.45
C HIS A 269 -8.20 14.70 4.30
N PRO A 270 -7.43 14.34 5.35
CA PRO A 270 -6.90 15.31 6.31
C PRO A 270 -5.93 16.32 5.69
N TYR A 271 -5.24 15.94 4.63
CA TYR A 271 -4.21 16.78 3.98
C TYR A 271 -4.62 17.26 2.58
N GLY A 272 -5.88 17.09 2.18
CA GLY A 272 -6.38 17.57 0.90
C GLY A 272 -5.71 16.94 -0.33
N ALA A 273 -5.34 15.65 -0.24
CA ALA A 273 -4.75 14.95 -1.38
C ALA A 273 -5.66 14.98 -2.61
N PRO A 274 -5.12 15.09 -3.83
CA PRO A 274 -5.89 14.94 -5.04
C PRO A 274 -6.43 13.50 -5.19
N TYR A 275 -7.42 13.36 -6.06
CA TYR A 275 -8.12 12.10 -6.28
C TYR A 275 -7.88 11.56 -7.69
N GLY A 276 -7.73 10.26 -7.83
CA GLY A 276 -7.68 9.52 -9.08
C GLY A 276 -9.06 8.99 -9.47
N ILE A 277 -9.13 7.82 -10.11
CA ILE A 277 -10.39 7.12 -10.35
C ILE A 277 -10.64 6.16 -9.19
N GLY A 278 -11.45 6.60 -8.20
CA GLY A 278 -11.83 5.81 -7.02
C GLY A 278 -10.73 5.61 -5.97
N ILE A 279 -9.63 6.37 -6.01
CA ILE A 279 -8.49 6.23 -5.09
C ILE A 279 -7.86 7.59 -4.79
N TRP A 280 -7.36 7.79 -3.56
CA TRP A 280 -6.57 8.96 -3.18
C TRP A 280 -5.16 8.90 -3.77
N ILE A 281 -4.62 10.04 -4.16
CA ILE A 281 -3.25 10.19 -4.65
C ILE A 281 -2.45 10.94 -3.57
N ASP A 282 -1.95 10.17 -2.59
CA ASP A 282 -1.41 10.72 -1.34
C ASP A 282 -0.07 11.43 -1.54
N ARG A 283 0.80 10.89 -2.40
CA ARG A 283 2.10 11.53 -2.74
C ARG A 283 2.36 11.48 -4.24
N ARG A 284 2.98 12.54 -4.74
CA ARG A 284 3.43 12.66 -6.14
C ARG A 284 4.84 13.23 -6.17
N ASP A 285 5.57 12.90 -7.23
CA ASP A 285 6.85 13.56 -7.51
C ASP A 285 6.67 14.95 -8.17
N ALA A 286 7.79 15.62 -8.43
CA ALA A 286 7.78 16.96 -9.05
C ALA A 286 7.22 16.96 -10.49
N GLN A 287 7.17 15.80 -11.16
CA GLN A 287 6.58 15.62 -12.47
C GLN A 287 5.08 15.23 -12.41
N GLY A 288 4.52 15.16 -11.22
CA GLY A 288 3.12 14.82 -10.97
C GLY A 288 2.82 13.32 -11.00
N ARG A 289 3.83 12.45 -11.11
CA ARG A 289 3.66 10.99 -11.09
C ARG A 289 3.32 10.52 -9.68
N THR A 290 2.39 9.60 -9.57
CA THR A 290 1.97 9.02 -8.28
C THR A 290 3.09 8.19 -7.66
N LEU A 291 3.45 8.51 -6.44
CA LEU A 291 4.38 7.77 -5.59
C LEU A 291 3.64 6.89 -4.58
N LEU A 292 2.54 7.40 -4.01
CA LEU A 292 1.69 6.72 -3.05
C LEU A 292 0.24 6.98 -3.39
N ALA A 293 -0.58 5.93 -3.36
CA ALA A 293 -2.02 6.02 -3.51
C ALA A 293 -2.72 5.10 -2.50
N SER A 294 -3.86 5.55 -1.94
CA SER A 294 -4.60 4.76 -0.96
C SER A 294 -6.11 4.81 -1.13
N GLY A 295 -6.76 3.72 -0.72
CA GLY A 295 -8.20 3.61 -0.52
C GLY A 295 -8.49 3.48 0.97
N VAL A 296 -9.02 4.52 1.60
CA VAL A 296 -9.26 4.57 3.05
C VAL A 296 -10.77 4.64 3.33
N GLY A 297 -11.23 3.87 4.30
CA GLY A 297 -12.63 3.79 4.71
C GLY A 297 -12.89 4.45 6.05
N ALA A 298 -14.11 4.99 6.23
CA ALA A 298 -14.53 5.67 7.45
C ALA A 298 -14.44 4.78 8.72
N PHE A 299 -14.37 3.46 8.56
CA PHE A 299 -14.20 2.51 9.65
C PHE A 299 -12.72 2.11 9.86
N GLY A 300 -11.78 2.91 9.35
CA GLY A 300 -10.34 2.77 9.56
C GLY A 300 -9.63 1.75 8.67
N PHE A 301 -10.37 1.01 7.85
CA PHE A 301 -9.77 0.09 6.87
C PHE A 301 -9.02 0.88 5.80
N ALA A 302 -7.82 0.43 5.43
CA ALA A 302 -7.03 1.04 4.38
C ALA A 302 -6.30 0.01 3.53
N GLY A 303 -6.18 0.30 2.24
CA GLY A 303 -5.25 -0.38 1.35
C GLY A 303 -4.47 0.64 0.55
N TRP A 304 -3.19 0.40 0.29
CA TRP A 304 -2.33 1.35 -0.42
C TRP A 304 -1.32 0.69 -1.34
N ILE A 305 -0.78 1.49 -2.23
CA ILE A 305 0.26 1.12 -3.18
C ILE A 305 1.39 2.15 -3.06
N ASP A 306 2.57 1.68 -2.71
CA ASP A 306 3.81 2.44 -2.68
C ASP A 306 4.65 2.09 -3.91
N ARG A 307 4.79 3.04 -4.82
CA ARG A 307 5.55 2.87 -6.08
C ARG A 307 7.04 3.17 -5.91
N VAL A 308 7.44 3.73 -4.77
CA VAL A 308 8.86 3.96 -4.46
C VAL A 308 9.52 2.65 -4.05
N HIS A 309 8.86 1.90 -3.17
CA HIS A 309 9.39 0.66 -2.60
C HIS A 309 8.85 -0.60 -3.30
N ASP A 310 7.95 -0.44 -4.28
CA ASP A 310 7.20 -1.53 -4.94
C ASP A 310 6.49 -2.42 -3.91
N VAL A 311 5.80 -1.77 -2.96
CA VAL A 311 5.05 -2.42 -1.89
C VAL A 311 3.57 -2.12 -2.02
N SER A 312 2.75 -3.10 -1.71
CA SER A 312 1.33 -2.91 -1.42
C SER A 312 1.04 -3.28 0.02
N GLY A 313 0.19 -2.50 0.67
CA GLY A 313 -0.17 -2.74 2.05
C GLY A 313 -1.67 -2.72 2.29
N THR A 314 -2.08 -3.43 3.33
CA THR A 314 -3.46 -3.45 3.80
C THR A 314 -3.48 -3.35 5.31
N PHE A 315 -4.35 -2.49 5.83
CA PHE A 315 -4.59 -2.30 7.25
C PHE A 315 -6.07 -2.53 7.56
N ALA A 316 -6.36 -3.52 8.38
CA ALA A 316 -7.72 -3.86 8.81
C ALA A 316 -7.93 -3.48 10.27
N VAL A 317 -8.99 -2.74 10.53
CA VAL A 317 -9.43 -2.34 11.88
C VAL A 317 -10.92 -2.06 11.85
N ARG A 318 -11.59 -2.08 13.00
CA ARG A 318 -12.99 -1.68 13.16
C ARG A 318 -13.07 -0.46 14.07
N TYR A 319 -12.64 0.70 13.59
CA TYR A 319 -12.63 1.93 14.36
C TYR A 319 -12.79 3.17 13.47
N LEU A 320 -13.02 4.36 14.04
CA LEU A 320 -13.21 5.57 13.25
C LEU A 320 -11.90 6.00 12.59
N ASN A 321 -11.97 6.35 11.31
CA ASN A 321 -10.81 6.75 10.52
C ASN A 321 -10.03 7.93 11.13
N GLN A 322 -10.72 8.92 11.70
CA GLN A 322 -10.06 10.06 12.35
C GLN A 322 -9.08 9.64 13.47
N ILE A 323 -9.33 8.49 14.10
CA ILE A 323 -8.46 7.96 15.16
C ILE A 323 -7.39 7.05 14.55
N THR A 324 -7.72 6.26 13.54
CA THR A 324 -6.81 5.25 12.98
C THR A 324 -5.87 5.79 11.93
N TYR A 325 -6.19 6.91 11.29
CA TYR A 325 -5.39 7.48 10.20
C TYR A 325 -3.95 7.81 10.63
N PRO A 326 -3.66 8.41 11.78
CA PRO A 326 -2.29 8.63 12.23
C PRO A 326 -1.48 7.34 12.44
N TYR A 327 -2.14 6.24 12.81
CA TYR A 327 -1.48 4.93 12.94
C TYR A 327 -1.18 4.33 11.56
N PHE A 328 -2.11 4.45 10.63
CA PHE A 328 -1.88 4.08 9.24
C PHE A 328 -0.66 4.81 8.65
N GLU A 329 -0.56 6.12 8.85
CA GLU A 329 0.58 6.91 8.37
C GLU A 329 1.90 6.51 9.02
N ARG A 330 1.89 6.17 10.30
CA ARG A 330 3.08 5.68 10.99
C ARG A 330 3.51 4.31 10.48
N ILE A 331 2.56 3.38 10.23
CA ILE A 331 2.84 2.09 9.60
C ILE A 331 3.46 2.30 8.21
N TYR A 332 2.92 3.26 7.46
CA TYR A 332 3.48 3.65 6.18
C TYR A 332 4.90 4.22 6.33
N GLY A 333 5.14 5.05 7.35
CA GLY A 333 6.47 5.58 7.68
C GLY A 333 7.51 4.47 7.99
N GLU A 334 7.09 3.35 8.59
CA GLU A 334 7.97 2.18 8.78
C GLU A 334 8.37 1.54 7.46
N VAL A 335 7.45 1.49 6.46
CA VAL A 335 7.80 1.02 5.11
C VAL A 335 8.83 1.96 4.47
N ASP A 336 8.62 3.27 4.56
CA ASP A 336 9.53 4.31 4.01
C ASP A 336 10.93 4.24 4.67
N ALA A 337 11.00 3.84 5.95
CA ALA A 337 12.25 3.74 6.69
C ALA A 337 12.97 2.39 6.52
N ALA A 338 12.23 1.31 6.35
CA ALA A 338 12.75 -0.05 6.53
C ALA A 338 12.76 -0.90 5.25
N VAL A 339 12.05 -0.50 4.19
CA VAL A 339 11.99 -1.25 2.93
C VAL A 339 12.87 -0.58 1.89
N LEU A 340 13.64 -1.37 1.17
CA LEU A 340 14.48 -0.87 0.07
C LEU A 340 13.62 -0.37 -1.09
N PRO A 341 13.91 0.81 -1.67
CA PRO A 341 13.24 1.28 -2.88
C PRO A 341 13.48 0.34 -4.08
N ALA A 342 12.62 0.45 -5.10
CA ALA A 342 12.80 -0.28 -6.34
C ALA A 342 14.18 -0.01 -6.98
N GLY A 343 14.85 -1.07 -7.46
CA GLY A 343 16.21 -1.02 -7.94
C GLY A 343 17.28 -1.26 -6.86
N TRP A 344 16.88 -1.42 -5.60
CA TRP A 344 17.77 -1.79 -4.50
C TRP A 344 17.47 -3.22 -4.06
N THR A 345 18.45 -4.10 -4.08
CA THR A 345 18.29 -5.53 -3.75
C THR A 345 19.19 -5.92 -2.58
N CYS A 346 18.65 -6.65 -1.63
CA CYS A 346 19.43 -7.20 -0.52
C CYS A 346 20.39 -8.26 -0.98
N LEU A 347 21.67 -8.14 -0.62
CA LEU A 347 22.70 -9.15 -0.87
C LEU A 347 22.94 -10.05 0.33
N GLY A 348 22.75 -9.55 1.55
CA GLY A 348 23.00 -10.31 2.75
C GLY A 348 22.68 -9.54 4.02
N VAL A 349 22.77 -10.20 5.16
CA VAL A 349 22.41 -9.63 6.46
C VAL A 349 23.57 -8.86 7.11
N ALA A 350 23.23 -7.89 7.95
CA ALA A 350 24.19 -7.17 8.76
C ALA A 350 24.95 -8.11 9.72
N THR A 351 26.21 -7.81 9.98
CA THR A 351 26.96 -8.51 11.03
C THR A 351 26.34 -8.20 12.38
N PRO A 352 26.06 -9.19 13.23
CA PRO A 352 25.58 -8.96 14.57
C PRO A 352 26.52 -8.04 15.34
N ALA A 353 25.96 -7.04 15.99
CA ALA A 353 26.68 -6.10 16.87
C ALA A 353 26.18 -6.22 18.29
N CYS A 354 26.90 -5.59 19.24
CA CYS A 354 26.50 -5.60 20.66
C CYS A 354 25.15 -4.93 20.95
N THR A 355 24.64 -4.11 20.05
CA THR A 355 23.38 -3.40 20.21
C THR A 355 22.38 -3.80 19.14
N SER A 356 22.39 -3.10 18.04
CA SER A 356 21.49 -3.37 16.90
C SER A 356 22.31 -3.44 15.61
N PRO A 357 21.88 -4.25 14.64
CA PRO A 357 22.53 -4.26 13.34
C PRO A 357 22.52 -2.87 12.71
N VAL A 358 23.60 -2.49 12.03
CA VAL A 358 23.64 -1.26 11.23
C VAL A 358 22.77 -1.44 10.01
N TRP A 359 21.86 -0.50 9.77
CA TRP A 359 20.96 -0.50 8.62
C TRP A 359 21.45 0.45 7.54
N MET A 360 21.29 0.02 6.28
CA MET A 360 21.55 0.85 5.11
C MET A 360 20.36 0.77 4.16
N ASN A 361 19.86 1.92 3.68
CA ASN A 361 18.72 2.03 2.80
C ASN A 361 18.95 3.10 1.73
N GLY A 362 18.21 3.04 0.63
CA GLY A 362 18.13 4.09 -0.37
C GLY A 362 16.96 5.03 -0.13
N THR A 363 17.06 6.29 -0.55
CA THR A 363 15.95 7.27 -0.38
C THR A 363 15.05 7.39 -1.60
N ARG A 364 15.44 6.82 -2.74
CA ARG A 364 14.74 6.93 -4.03
C ARG A 364 14.88 5.65 -4.84
N VAL A 365 13.95 5.47 -5.77
CA VAL A 365 14.07 4.45 -6.82
C VAL A 365 15.40 4.66 -7.57
N ALA A 366 16.17 3.59 -7.72
CA ALA A 366 17.42 3.62 -8.49
C ALA A 366 17.11 3.63 -9.99
N LYS A 367 16.90 4.82 -10.55
CA LYS A 367 16.54 5.02 -11.95
C LYS A 367 17.59 5.89 -12.65
N SER A 368 17.89 5.58 -13.93
CA SER A 368 18.77 6.41 -14.74
C SER A 368 18.30 7.87 -14.75
N GLY A 369 19.23 8.80 -14.51
CA GLY A 369 18.94 10.22 -14.41
C GLY A 369 18.47 10.73 -13.04
N THR A 370 18.30 9.86 -12.04
CA THR A 370 17.99 10.30 -10.66
C THR A 370 19.16 11.07 -10.07
N THR A 371 18.91 12.28 -9.58
CA THR A 371 19.96 13.18 -9.03
C THR A 371 19.81 13.46 -7.53
N ASP A 372 18.70 13.07 -6.93
CA ASP A 372 18.34 13.37 -5.55
C ASP A 372 18.22 12.11 -4.66
N ALA A 373 18.85 11.01 -5.09
CA ALA A 373 18.96 9.81 -4.26
C ALA A 373 20.04 9.97 -3.19
N ALA A 374 19.88 9.25 -2.09
CA ALA A 374 20.90 9.12 -1.08
C ALA A 374 20.94 7.69 -0.50
N VAL A 375 22.11 7.26 -0.06
CA VAL A 375 22.28 6.12 0.85
C VAL A 375 22.07 6.63 2.27
N ARG A 376 21.10 6.07 2.98
CA ARG A 376 20.88 6.31 4.41
C ARG A 376 21.46 5.19 5.22
N ILE A 377 22.08 5.53 6.32
CA ILE A 377 22.61 4.60 7.31
C ILE A 377 21.95 4.95 8.66
N ASP A 378 21.40 3.95 9.31
CA ASP A 378 20.79 4.05 10.64
C ASP A 378 21.41 3.02 11.58
N ARG A 379 21.38 3.31 12.89
CA ARG A 379 21.93 2.45 13.94
C ARG A 379 23.44 2.21 13.82
N ALA A 380 24.16 3.09 13.13
CA ALA A 380 25.62 3.10 13.18
C ALA A 380 26.10 3.47 14.60
N PRO A 381 27.30 3.09 15.01
CA PRO A 381 27.86 3.54 16.28
C PRO A 381 27.94 5.07 16.34
N ALA A 382 27.19 5.68 17.27
CA ALA A 382 27.07 7.13 17.36
C ALA A 382 28.43 7.82 17.53
N GLY A 383 28.70 8.81 16.69
CA GLY A 383 29.94 9.59 16.71
C GLY A 383 31.19 8.83 16.25
N LEU A 384 31.07 7.56 15.79
CA LEU A 384 32.22 6.80 15.31
C LEU A 384 32.37 6.89 13.80
N PRO A 385 33.62 6.81 13.30
CA PRO A 385 33.88 6.78 11.87
C PRO A 385 33.53 5.42 11.25
N GLY A 386 33.17 5.47 9.98
CA GLY A 386 32.90 4.31 9.15
C GLY A 386 33.31 4.58 7.71
N ALA A 387 33.04 3.62 6.85
CA ALA A 387 33.25 3.72 5.42
C ALA A 387 32.12 3.04 4.64
N LEU A 388 31.71 3.66 3.52
CA LEU A 388 30.90 3.01 2.49
C LEU A 388 31.85 2.38 1.48
N LEU A 389 31.67 1.09 1.25
CA LEU A 389 32.39 0.29 0.27
C LEU A 389 31.52 0.12 -0.96
N LEU A 390 32.07 0.41 -2.14
CA LEU A 390 31.43 0.18 -3.43
C LEU A 390 32.29 -0.78 -4.25
N GLY A 391 31.67 -1.77 -4.87
CA GLY A 391 32.37 -2.77 -5.70
C GLY A 391 31.42 -3.81 -6.26
N ASP A 392 31.97 -4.88 -6.81
CA ASP A 392 31.19 -5.98 -7.34
C ASP A 392 30.36 -6.67 -6.21
N PRO A 393 29.08 -6.95 -6.42
CA PRO A 393 28.26 -7.63 -5.42
C PRO A 393 28.69 -9.10 -5.26
N LEU A 394 28.82 -9.56 -4.02
CA LEU A 394 29.13 -10.95 -3.63
C LEU A 394 27.93 -11.56 -2.90
N PRO A 395 26.97 -12.19 -3.60
CA PRO A 395 25.75 -12.72 -2.98
C PRO A 395 26.00 -13.77 -1.89
N SER A 396 27.08 -14.54 -1.99
CA SER A 396 27.43 -15.57 -1.00
C SER A 396 28.15 -15.03 0.23
N GLY A 397 28.60 -13.77 0.18
CA GLY A 397 29.44 -13.17 1.23
C GLY A 397 30.82 -13.80 1.33
N LEU A 398 31.78 -13.04 1.87
CA LEU A 398 33.13 -13.47 2.19
C LEU A 398 33.40 -13.15 3.66
N PRO A 399 33.72 -14.14 4.51
CA PRO A 399 34.13 -13.85 5.89
C PRO A 399 35.42 -13.01 5.92
N VAL A 400 35.38 -11.87 6.60
CA VAL A 400 36.52 -10.98 6.77
C VAL A 400 36.54 -10.50 8.20
N ALA A 401 37.49 -10.99 8.99
CA ALA A 401 37.60 -10.67 10.39
C ALA A 401 36.27 -10.98 11.17
N ASP A 402 35.69 -9.97 11.83
CA ASP A 402 34.46 -10.10 12.60
C ASP A 402 33.18 -9.94 11.78
N MET A 403 33.29 -9.74 10.47
CA MET A 403 32.18 -9.39 9.61
C MET A 403 32.10 -10.27 8.35
N THR A 404 30.97 -10.25 7.68
CA THR A 404 30.80 -10.82 6.34
C THR A 404 30.79 -9.70 5.30
N ALA A 405 31.73 -9.73 4.36
CA ALA A 405 31.80 -8.81 3.24
C ALA A 405 30.94 -9.35 2.09
N PHE A 406 30.02 -8.54 1.61
CA PHE A 406 29.18 -8.81 0.44
C PHE A 406 29.54 -7.93 -0.76
N VAL A 407 30.60 -7.14 -0.64
CA VAL A 407 31.22 -6.37 -1.71
C VAL A 407 32.58 -6.97 -2.00
N GLY A 408 32.88 -7.20 -3.28
CA GLY A 408 34.09 -7.91 -3.73
C GLY A 408 35.39 -7.21 -3.34
N PRO A 409 36.52 -7.96 -3.37
CA PRO A 409 37.85 -7.43 -2.98
C PRO A 409 38.35 -6.35 -3.93
N GLN A 410 37.81 -6.27 -5.14
CA GLN A 410 38.08 -5.17 -6.07
C GLN A 410 37.11 -4.01 -5.74
N LEU A 411 37.45 -3.27 -4.69
CA LEU A 411 36.69 -2.07 -4.32
C LEU A 411 36.89 -1.00 -5.38
N THR A 412 35.80 -0.51 -5.96
CA THR A 412 35.86 0.57 -6.94
C THR A 412 36.04 1.92 -6.24
N VAL A 413 35.36 2.09 -5.09
CA VAL A 413 35.39 3.34 -4.29
C VAL A 413 35.20 3.02 -2.80
N VAL A 414 35.92 3.76 -1.97
CA VAL A 414 35.71 3.79 -0.51
C VAL A 414 35.42 5.22 -0.10
N VAL A 415 34.28 5.44 0.51
CA VAL A 415 33.84 6.78 0.97
C VAL A 415 33.85 6.81 2.49
N ALA A 416 34.61 7.72 3.08
CA ALA A 416 34.60 7.92 4.54
C ALA A 416 33.26 8.44 5.01
N LEU A 417 32.78 7.91 6.12
CA LEU A 417 31.53 8.29 6.77
C LEU A 417 31.77 8.65 8.24
N LEU A 418 30.91 9.49 8.78
CA LEU A 418 30.82 9.77 10.21
C LEU A 418 29.35 9.72 10.62
N ALA A 419 29.02 8.87 11.58
CA ALA A 419 27.68 8.85 12.16
C ALA A 419 27.50 10.05 13.11
N ASP A 420 26.30 10.65 13.09
CA ASP A 420 25.92 11.67 14.07
C ASP A 420 25.75 11.10 15.47
N GLY A 421 25.43 11.95 16.45
CA GLY A 421 25.20 11.55 17.84
C GLY A 421 24.00 10.62 18.04
N THR A 422 23.17 10.38 17.02
CA THR A 422 22.04 9.45 17.01
C THR A 422 22.31 8.17 16.23
N GLY A 423 23.52 8.00 15.69
CA GLY A 423 23.91 6.83 14.89
C GLY A 423 23.41 6.87 13.45
N LYS A 424 23.21 8.06 12.89
CA LYS A 424 22.77 8.24 11.50
C LYS A 424 23.87 8.83 10.64
N ALA A 425 23.90 8.42 9.38
CA ALA A 425 24.70 9.04 8.33
C ALA A 425 23.92 9.03 7.01
N SER A 426 24.24 9.93 6.11
CA SER A 426 23.65 9.99 4.78
C SER A 426 24.67 10.42 3.74
N LEU A 427 24.64 9.78 2.58
CA LEU A 427 25.50 10.12 1.46
C LEU A 427 24.63 10.37 0.22
N PRO A 428 24.66 11.57 -0.40
CA PRO A 428 23.95 11.82 -1.65
C PRO A 428 24.56 10.99 -2.78
N VAL A 429 23.69 10.44 -3.64
CA VAL A 429 24.06 9.63 -4.81
C VAL A 429 23.39 10.23 -6.04
N SER A 430 24.16 10.52 -7.08
CA SER A 430 23.64 10.93 -8.37
C SER A 430 23.78 9.81 -9.39
N LEU A 431 22.68 9.46 -10.05
CA LEU A 431 22.65 8.50 -11.17
C LEU A 431 22.53 9.22 -12.52
N ALA A 432 22.82 10.54 -12.55
CA ALA A 432 22.86 11.30 -13.78
C ALA A 432 23.96 10.74 -14.70
N GLY A 433 23.59 10.40 -15.94
CA GLY A 433 24.50 9.82 -16.92
C GLY A 433 24.86 8.35 -16.68
N VAL A 434 24.35 7.70 -15.65
CA VAL A 434 24.54 6.27 -15.44
C VAL A 434 23.54 5.50 -16.31
N PRO A 435 24.03 4.60 -17.21
CA PRO A 435 23.12 3.82 -18.08
C PRO A 435 22.20 2.90 -17.29
N ALA A 436 20.99 2.70 -17.80
CA ALA A 436 20.10 1.64 -17.32
C ALA A 436 20.76 0.26 -17.49
N GLY A 437 20.56 -0.63 -16.50
CA GLY A 437 21.20 -1.93 -16.44
C GLY A 437 22.58 -1.93 -15.76
N SER A 438 23.15 -0.76 -15.42
CA SER A 438 24.32 -0.68 -14.54
C SER A 438 23.99 -1.14 -13.14
N PHE A 439 24.94 -1.72 -12.43
CA PHE A 439 24.77 -2.14 -11.05
C PHE A 439 26.04 -1.96 -10.21
N VAL A 440 25.90 -1.89 -8.90
CA VAL A 440 27.03 -1.84 -7.94
C VAL A 440 26.59 -2.44 -6.60
N GLY A 441 27.48 -3.14 -5.93
CA GLY A 441 27.31 -3.56 -4.53
C GLY A 441 27.74 -2.45 -3.57
N LEU A 442 26.97 -2.26 -2.50
CA LEU A 442 27.24 -1.30 -1.44
C LEU A 442 27.18 -1.99 -0.08
N GLN A 443 28.12 -1.66 0.79
CA GLN A 443 28.14 -2.11 2.19
C GLN A 443 28.83 -1.05 3.04
N THR A 444 28.35 -0.78 4.26
CA THR A 444 29.07 0.08 5.18
C THR A 444 29.79 -0.74 6.25
N VAL A 445 30.97 -0.26 6.64
CA VAL A 445 31.79 -0.81 7.71
C VAL A 445 32.09 0.29 8.73
N TRP A 446 31.98 -0.02 10.00
CA TRP A 446 32.09 0.94 11.09
C TRP A 446 33.04 0.43 12.17
N LEU A 447 33.74 1.35 12.83
CA LEU A 447 34.42 1.02 14.07
C LEU A 447 33.36 0.66 15.13
N SER A 448 33.59 -0.45 15.80
CA SER A 448 32.72 -0.92 16.89
C SER A 448 33.12 -0.25 18.20
N PRO A 449 32.18 0.05 19.12
CA PRO A 449 32.55 0.45 20.48
C PRO A 449 33.45 -0.61 21.15
N SER A 450 34.34 -0.16 22.00
CA SER A 450 35.30 -1.06 22.69
C SER A 450 34.59 -2.22 23.39
N GLY A 451 35.03 -3.44 23.11
CA GLY A 451 34.44 -4.67 23.66
C GLY A 451 33.31 -5.30 22.88
N CYS A 452 32.88 -4.69 21.76
CA CYS A 452 31.74 -5.17 20.98
C CYS A 452 32.08 -6.15 19.85
N ALA A 453 33.31 -6.12 19.37
CA ALA A 453 33.79 -7.03 18.33
C ALA A 453 35.25 -7.38 18.59
N LEU A 454 35.70 -8.56 18.17
CA LEU A 454 37.05 -9.07 18.45
C LEU A 454 38.13 -8.17 17.81
N LEU A 455 37.87 -7.68 16.59
CA LEU A 455 38.77 -6.79 15.85
C LEU A 455 38.24 -5.36 15.72
N GLY A 456 37.16 -5.02 16.43
CA GLY A 456 36.61 -3.66 16.50
C GLY A 456 35.89 -3.19 15.24
N LEU A 457 35.40 -4.11 14.39
CA LEU A 457 34.64 -3.78 13.18
C LEU A 457 33.25 -4.38 13.20
N GLN A 458 32.29 -3.64 12.63
CA GLN A 458 30.95 -4.14 12.34
C GLN A 458 30.50 -3.65 10.97
N ALA A 459 29.68 -4.43 10.27
CA ALA A 459 29.19 -4.09 8.94
C ALA A 459 27.67 -4.01 8.90
N SER A 460 27.14 -3.14 8.04
CA SER A 460 25.72 -3.17 7.66
C SER A 460 25.39 -4.45 6.88
N HIS A 461 24.11 -4.71 6.65
CA HIS A 461 23.74 -5.53 5.50
C HIS A 461 24.26 -4.88 4.22
N ALA A 462 24.44 -5.67 3.17
CA ALA A 462 24.86 -5.17 1.88
C ALA A 462 23.67 -5.09 0.93
N VAL A 463 23.68 -4.11 0.06
CA VAL A 463 22.67 -3.94 -1.00
C VAL A 463 23.35 -3.90 -2.36
N ARG A 464 22.66 -4.39 -3.37
CA ARG A 464 22.95 -4.16 -4.77
C ARG A 464 22.03 -3.08 -5.30
N LEU A 465 22.59 -2.06 -5.91
CA LEU A 465 21.88 -1.03 -6.62
C LEU A 465 21.88 -1.38 -8.10
N ASP A 466 20.69 -1.62 -8.67
CA ASP A 466 20.47 -1.83 -10.11
C ASP A 466 19.81 -0.57 -10.68
N VAL A 467 20.44 0.04 -11.68
CA VAL A 467 19.91 1.26 -12.32
C VAL A 467 18.80 0.87 -13.29
N LEU A 468 17.58 1.20 -12.94
CA LEU A 468 16.37 0.95 -13.74
C LEU A 468 16.25 1.92 -14.93
N PRO A 469 15.55 1.56 -16.00
CA PRO A 469 15.30 2.42 -17.15
C PRO A 469 14.38 3.61 -16.85
#